data_d698e117e19fe3aa22013725d419690a
#
_entry.id   d698e117e19fe3aa22013725d419690a
#
_cell.length_a   1.000
_cell.length_b   1.000
_cell.length_c   1.000
_cell.angle_alpha   90.00
_cell.angle_beta   90.00
_cell.angle_gamma   90.00
#
_symmetry.space_group_name_H-M   'P 1'
#
loop_
_entity.id
_entity.type
_entity.pdbx_description
1 polymer ?
#
loop_
_entity_poly.entity_id
_entity_poly.type
_entity_poly.pdbx_seq_one_letter_code
_entity_poly.pdbx_strand_id
1 'polypeptide(L)'
;MADGADIKRGWLLDEMTSIGRENLDGLHVSRYDEKEDADAATEVGLLQSAGLSQGSTVVDLGAGTGQFALAAAEVCQRVIAVDPSPIMLSLLRKKARNRSTPLEIVRGGFLTYEHGGGPPDLVYSRYALHHLPDFWKAVALGRIRRMLRPRGILRLWDVVYHFPADEAEDRIEQWCATGPSEGGGWTRAELEEHVRDENSTFTWLLEPMILQTGFEIRDVSYSHDGFFAKYLLAVR
;
A
#
# COMPACT_ATOMS: atom_id res chain seq x y z
N MET A 1 -21.61 21.32 -26.07
CA MET A 1 -21.34 20.57 -24.83
C MET A 1 -21.21 19.12 -25.25
N ALA A 2 -19.98 18.66 -25.41
CA ALA A 2 -19.70 17.29 -25.82
C ALA A 2 -19.75 16.41 -24.58
N ASP A 3 -20.68 15.46 -24.60
CA ASP A 3 -20.79 14.38 -23.65
C ASP A 3 -19.47 13.58 -23.69
N GLY A 4 -18.64 13.74 -22.68
CA GLY A 4 -17.41 12.96 -22.50
C GLY A 4 -17.80 11.55 -22.05
N ALA A 5 -18.24 10.73 -23.02
CA ALA A 5 -18.33 9.31 -22.80
C ALA A 5 -16.94 8.81 -22.39
N ASP A 6 -16.81 8.40 -21.15
CA ASP A 6 -15.63 7.77 -20.59
C ASP A 6 -15.36 6.49 -21.41
N ILE A 7 -14.48 6.61 -22.40
CA ILE A 7 -14.09 5.49 -23.26
C ILE A 7 -13.33 4.53 -22.34
N LYS A 8 -14.03 3.54 -21.77
CA LYS A 8 -13.40 2.43 -21.07
C LYS A 8 -12.39 1.80 -22.01
N ARG A 9 -11.13 2.14 -21.81
CA ARG A 9 -10.01 1.57 -22.55
C ARG A 9 -9.92 0.09 -22.15
N GLY A 10 -10.32 -0.81 -23.05
CA GLY A 10 -10.45 -2.24 -22.78
C GLY A 10 -9.13 -2.95 -22.38
N TRP A 11 -7.99 -2.25 -22.47
CA TRP A 11 -6.68 -2.73 -22.01
C TRP A 11 -6.33 -2.28 -20.59
N LEU A 12 -7.12 -1.38 -19.97
CA LEU A 12 -6.86 -0.88 -18.64
C LEU A 12 -7.22 -1.98 -17.61
N LEU A 13 -6.30 -2.25 -16.70
CA LEU A 13 -6.56 -3.17 -15.57
C LEU A 13 -7.70 -2.60 -14.72
N ASP A 14 -8.71 -3.40 -14.48
CA ASP A 14 -9.76 -3.07 -13.52
C ASP A 14 -9.28 -3.47 -12.11
N GLU A 15 -8.54 -2.56 -11.47
CA GLU A 15 -8.03 -2.78 -10.12
C GLU A 15 -9.13 -2.95 -9.07
N MET A 16 -10.38 -2.51 -9.38
CA MET A 16 -11.51 -2.68 -8.47
C MET A 16 -12.01 -4.12 -8.40
N THR A 17 -11.62 -4.95 -9.36
CA THR A 17 -11.91 -6.39 -9.40
C THR A 17 -10.68 -7.25 -9.11
N SER A 18 -9.48 -6.65 -9.13
CA SER A 18 -8.20 -7.31 -8.85
C SER A 18 -7.80 -7.24 -7.37
N ILE A 19 -8.76 -6.98 -6.49
CA ILE A 19 -8.59 -7.01 -5.05
C ILE A 19 -8.45 -8.48 -4.63
N GLY A 20 -7.45 -8.83 -3.84
CA GLY A 20 -7.30 -10.18 -3.27
C GLY A 20 -8.59 -10.64 -2.58
N ARG A 21 -8.89 -11.94 -2.64
CA ARG A 21 -10.13 -12.51 -2.08
C ARG A 21 -10.27 -12.22 -0.59
N GLU A 22 -9.17 -12.21 0.14
CA GLU A 22 -9.10 -11.88 1.57
C GLU A 22 -9.66 -10.48 1.85
N ASN A 23 -9.51 -9.53 0.94
CA ASN A 23 -10.01 -8.16 1.08
C ASN A 23 -11.53 -8.03 0.77
N LEU A 24 -12.17 -9.12 0.35
CA LEU A 24 -13.61 -9.19 0.08
C LEU A 24 -14.36 -10.06 1.09
N ASP A 25 -13.67 -10.84 1.93
CA ASP A 25 -14.26 -11.67 2.97
C ASP A 25 -14.39 -10.91 4.30
N GLY A 26 -15.61 -10.69 4.74
CA GLY A 26 -15.91 -9.97 5.99
C GLY A 26 -15.37 -10.65 7.26
N LEU A 27 -15.22 -11.97 7.28
CA LEU A 27 -14.63 -12.70 8.40
C LEU A 27 -13.11 -12.50 8.44
N HIS A 28 -12.45 -12.56 7.30
CA HIS A 28 -11.03 -12.28 7.18
C HIS A 28 -10.73 -10.83 7.59
N VAL A 29 -11.45 -9.88 7.01
CA VAL A 29 -11.30 -8.45 7.29
C VAL A 29 -11.52 -8.10 8.78
N SER A 30 -12.41 -8.83 9.49
CA SER A 30 -12.62 -8.59 10.93
C SER A 30 -11.42 -8.95 11.80
N ARG A 31 -10.55 -9.85 11.33
CA ARG A 31 -9.30 -10.27 12.01
C ARG A 31 -8.06 -9.59 11.44
N TYR A 32 -8.23 -8.78 10.40
CA TYR A 32 -7.11 -8.18 9.68
C TYR A 32 -6.18 -7.38 10.61
N ASP A 33 -6.73 -6.56 11.50
CA ASP A 33 -5.94 -5.75 12.41
C ASP A 33 -5.14 -6.57 13.44
N GLU A 34 -5.60 -7.77 13.78
CA GLU A 34 -4.90 -8.68 14.69
C GLU A 34 -3.75 -9.40 13.97
N LYS A 35 -3.93 -9.70 12.67
CA LYS A 35 -2.91 -10.34 11.84
C LYS A 35 -1.87 -9.34 11.34
N GLU A 36 -2.31 -8.14 11.00
CA GLU A 36 -1.53 -7.10 10.35
C GLU A 36 -1.37 -5.87 11.26
N ASP A 37 -0.59 -6.02 12.33
CA ASP A 37 -0.21 -4.87 13.14
C ASP A 37 0.70 -3.94 12.33
N ALA A 38 0.17 -2.75 12.02
CA ALA A 38 0.90 -1.75 11.24
C ALA A 38 1.96 -1.01 12.07
N ASP A 39 2.01 -1.20 13.40
CA ASP A 39 2.79 -0.35 14.28
C ASP A 39 2.70 1.14 13.88
N ALA A 40 1.46 1.57 13.64
CA ALA A 40 1.17 2.85 12.99
C ALA A 40 1.76 4.05 13.74
N ALA A 41 1.88 3.96 15.06
CA ALA A 41 2.48 5.03 15.87
C ALA A 41 3.98 5.18 15.58
N THR A 42 4.71 4.08 15.49
CA THR A 42 6.14 4.08 15.14
C THR A 42 6.35 4.57 13.70
N GLU A 43 5.52 4.14 12.74
CA GLU A 43 5.61 4.63 11.36
C GLU A 43 5.33 6.13 11.26
N VAL A 44 4.34 6.66 11.98
CA VAL A 44 4.07 8.11 12.05
C VAL A 44 5.27 8.85 12.66
N GLY A 45 5.85 8.35 13.75
CA GLY A 45 7.04 8.94 14.39
C GLY A 45 8.26 8.99 13.46
N LEU A 46 8.49 7.91 12.69
CA LEU A 46 9.53 7.85 11.66
C LEU A 46 9.28 8.94 10.59
N LEU A 47 8.06 9.05 10.11
CA LEU A 47 7.69 10.02 9.08
C LEU A 47 7.74 11.47 9.59
N GLN A 48 7.44 11.73 10.87
CA GLN A 48 7.67 13.03 11.49
C GLN A 48 9.16 13.40 11.47
N SER A 49 10.04 12.44 11.73
CA SER A 49 11.49 12.64 11.60
C SER A 49 11.92 12.90 10.14
N ALA A 50 11.15 12.44 9.17
CA ALA A 50 11.33 12.69 7.73
C ALA A 50 10.61 13.97 7.22
N GLY A 51 9.94 14.73 8.10
CA GLY A 51 9.32 16.02 7.76
C GLY A 51 7.79 16.04 7.78
N LEU A 52 7.12 14.96 8.16
CA LEU A 52 5.67 14.96 8.38
C LEU A 52 5.32 15.89 9.55
N SER A 53 4.34 16.75 9.39
CA SER A 53 3.98 17.78 10.37
C SER A 53 2.48 18.05 10.39
N GLN A 54 2.05 18.91 11.33
CA GLN A 54 0.65 19.34 11.43
C GLN A 54 0.12 20.02 10.17
N GLY A 55 0.98 20.63 9.34
CA GLY A 55 0.58 21.26 8.08
C GLY A 55 0.52 20.29 6.89
N SER A 56 0.89 19.04 7.08
CA SER A 56 1.03 18.08 5.98
C SER A 56 -0.31 17.53 5.48
N THR A 57 -0.37 17.30 4.16
CA THR A 57 -1.40 16.50 3.49
C THR A 57 -0.84 15.12 3.17
N VAL A 58 -1.55 14.08 3.58
CA VAL A 58 -1.17 12.67 3.41
C VAL A 58 -2.22 11.92 2.61
N VAL A 59 -1.78 11.06 1.70
CA VAL A 59 -2.62 10.08 1.02
C VAL A 59 -2.15 8.69 1.40
N ASP A 60 -3.04 7.87 1.94
CA ASP A 60 -2.82 6.46 2.25
C ASP A 60 -3.47 5.61 1.15
N LEU A 61 -2.64 5.02 0.27
CA LEU A 61 -3.07 4.19 -0.86
C LEU A 61 -3.04 2.70 -0.50
N GLY A 62 -4.17 2.05 -0.56
CA GLY A 62 -4.38 0.72 0.00
C GLY A 62 -4.53 0.80 1.52
N ALA A 63 -5.35 1.75 1.98
CA ALA A 63 -5.49 2.06 3.40
C ALA A 63 -6.10 0.94 4.24
N GLY A 64 -6.77 -0.02 3.63
CA GLY A 64 -7.41 -1.13 4.30
C GLY A 64 -8.36 -0.67 5.40
N THR A 65 -8.18 -1.19 6.60
CA THR A 65 -8.96 -0.80 7.79
C THR A 65 -8.53 0.52 8.42
N GLY A 66 -7.50 1.19 7.84
CA GLY A 66 -7.08 2.55 8.18
C GLY A 66 -6.17 2.69 9.38
N GLN A 67 -5.40 1.68 9.76
CA GLN A 67 -4.49 1.75 10.90
C GLN A 67 -3.56 2.96 10.80
N PHE A 68 -2.86 3.11 9.67
CA PHE A 68 -1.96 4.24 9.45
C PHE A 68 -2.74 5.55 9.26
N ALA A 69 -3.78 5.57 8.41
CA ALA A 69 -4.56 6.78 8.14
C ALA A 69 -5.14 7.41 9.42
N LEU A 70 -5.65 6.58 10.35
CA LEU A 70 -6.20 7.04 11.62
C LEU A 70 -5.12 7.63 12.54
N ALA A 71 -3.93 7.02 12.60
CA ALA A 71 -2.81 7.55 13.38
C ALA A 71 -2.26 8.85 12.77
N ALA A 72 -2.10 8.90 11.45
CA ALA A 72 -1.64 10.09 10.73
C ALA A 72 -2.62 11.28 10.89
N ALA A 73 -3.92 11.00 10.94
CA ALA A 73 -4.94 12.05 11.10
C ALA A 73 -4.88 12.76 12.46
N GLU A 74 -4.23 12.21 13.46
CA GLU A 74 -4.02 12.85 14.77
C GLU A 74 -2.91 13.93 14.72
N VAL A 75 -2.03 13.85 13.71
CA VAL A 75 -0.84 14.72 13.62
C VAL A 75 -0.78 15.56 12.34
N CYS A 76 -1.64 15.32 11.37
CA CYS A 76 -1.63 15.98 10.06
C CYS A 76 -2.87 16.84 9.83
N GLN A 77 -2.74 17.86 8.95
CA GLN A 77 -3.85 18.75 8.59
C GLN A 77 -4.93 18.02 7.79
N ARG A 78 -4.53 17.13 6.89
CA ARG A 78 -5.43 16.44 5.98
C ARG A 78 -4.91 15.04 5.70
N VAL A 79 -5.75 14.03 5.89
CA VAL A 79 -5.44 12.65 5.53
C VAL A 79 -6.53 12.10 4.64
N ILE A 80 -6.14 11.49 3.54
CA ILE A 80 -7.05 10.84 2.60
C ILE A 80 -6.71 9.35 2.60
N ALA A 81 -7.63 8.51 3.07
CA ALA A 81 -7.54 7.07 3.03
C ALA A 81 -8.24 6.55 1.77
N VAL A 82 -7.49 5.87 0.93
CA VAL A 82 -7.95 5.37 -0.36
C VAL A 82 -7.83 3.85 -0.39
N ASP A 83 -8.93 3.16 -0.64
CA ASP A 83 -8.93 1.70 -0.75
C ASP A 83 -9.99 1.23 -1.76
N PRO A 84 -9.74 0.21 -2.58
CA PRO A 84 -10.73 -0.31 -3.52
C PRO A 84 -11.79 -1.17 -2.83
N SER A 85 -11.50 -1.79 -1.65
CA SER A 85 -12.42 -2.68 -0.94
C SER A 85 -13.53 -1.91 -0.19
N PRO A 86 -14.81 -2.11 -0.53
CA PRO A 86 -15.91 -1.48 0.20
C PRO A 86 -16.03 -2.00 1.63
N ILE A 87 -15.59 -3.24 1.90
CA ILE A 87 -15.65 -3.86 3.22
C ILE A 87 -14.60 -3.22 4.14
N MET A 88 -13.36 -3.08 3.68
CA MET A 88 -12.28 -2.37 4.38
C MET A 88 -12.70 -0.95 4.72
N LEU A 89 -13.20 -0.19 3.74
CA LEU A 89 -13.68 1.17 3.95
C LEU A 89 -14.87 1.26 4.91
N SER A 90 -15.73 0.24 4.96
CA SER A 90 -16.83 0.19 5.93
C SER A 90 -16.30 0.09 7.37
N LEU A 91 -15.30 -0.75 7.61
CA LEU A 91 -14.63 -0.85 8.91
C LEU A 91 -13.89 0.43 9.28
N LEU A 92 -13.14 1.00 8.34
CA LEU A 92 -12.47 2.29 8.54
C LEU A 92 -13.45 3.38 8.95
N ARG A 93 -14.61 3.50 8.26
CA ARG A 93 -15.65 4.46 8.62
C ARG A 93 -16.20 4.23 10.03
N LYS A 94 -16.35 2.96 10.47
CA LYS A 94 -16.78 2.64 11.85
C LYS A 94 -15.74 3.12 12.86
N LYS A 95 -14.45 2.86 12.63
CA LYS A 95 -13.36 3.30 13.50
C LYS A 95 -13.24 4.84 13.56
N ALA A 96 -13.46 5.52 12.44
CA ALA A 96 -13.35 6.98 12.34
C ALA A 96 -14.52 7.73 13.01
N ARG A 97 -15.70 7.13 13.18
CA ARG A 97 -16.93 7.81 13.68
C ARG A 97 -16.77 8.54 15.02
N ASN A 98 -15.91 8.05 15.90
CA ASN A 98 -15.70 8.60 17.23
C ASN A 98 -14.43 9.47 17.34
N ARG A 99 -13.83 9.83 16.21
CA ARG A 99 -12.62 10.64 16.15
C ARG A 99 -12.93 12.00 15.55
N SER A 100 -12.41 13.06 16.16
CA SER A 100 -12.56 14.45 15.66
C SER A 100 -11.50 14.81 14.61
N THR A 101 -10.88 13.81 14.00
CA THR A 101 -9.74 13.99 13.11
C THR A 101 -10.17 14.17 11.65
N PRO A 102 -9.49 15.01 10.87
CA PRO A 102 -9.82 15.28 9.47
C PRO A 102 -9.39 14.12 8.57
N LEU A 103 -10.22 13.09 8.44
CA LEU A 103 -10.00 11.92 7.61
C LEU A 103 -11.03 11.85 6.48
N GLU A 104 -10.54 11.94 5.25
CA GLU A 104 -11.33 11.69 4.05
C GLU A 104 -11.21 10.21 3.67
N ILE A 105 -12.33 9.56 3.34
CA ILE A 105 -12.37 8.14 2.99
C ILE A 105 -12.92 8.00 1.57
N VAL A 106 -12.08 7.54 0.66
CA VAL A 106 -12.34 7.50 -0.78
C VAL A 106 -12.24 6.06 -1.28
N ARG A 107 -13.19 5.63 -2.11
CA ARG A 107 -13.09 4.37 -2.82
C ARG A 107 -12.29 4.57 -4.10
N GLY A 108 -11.17 3.87 -4.25
CA GLY A 108 -10.27 3.94 -5.39
C GLY A 108 -9.00 3.13 -5.12
N GLY A 109 -8.09 3.12 -6.06
CA GLY A 109 -6.79 2.46 -5.91
C GLY A 109 -5.69 3.22 -6.65
N PHE A 110 -4.56 2.57 -6.89
CA PHE A 110 -3.38 3.18 -7.51
C PHE A 110 -3.63 3.73 -8.92
N LEU A 111 -4.53 3.09 -9.67
CA LEU A 111 -4.81 3.40 -11.07
C LEU A 111 -6.04 4.29 -11.26
N THR A 112 -6.96 4.29 -10.29
CA THR A 112 -8.26 4.97 -10.40
C THR A 112 -8.39 6.21 -9.52
N TYR A 113 -7.60 6.32 -8.45
CA TYR A 113 -7.67 7.49 -7.57
C TYR A 113 -7.13 8.73 -8.28
N GLU A 114 -7.93 9.80 -8.26
CA GLU A 114 -7.54 11.14 -8.71
C GLU A 114 -7.53 12.09 -7.51
N HIS A 115 -6.35 12.64 -7.19
CA HIS A 115 -6.20 13.53 -6.06
C HIS A 115 -6.77 14.91 -6.35
N GLY A 116 -7.62 15.39 -5.45
CA GLY A 116 -8.20 16.73 -5.51
C GLY A 116 -7.52 17.70 -4.55
N GLY A 117 -7.31 18.93 -4.99
CA GLY A 117 -6.67 19.98 -4.21
C GLY A 117 -5.17 20.12 -4.47
N GLY A 118 -4.45 20.69 -3.49
CA GLY A 118 -3.00 20.86 -3.59
C GLY A 118 -2.24 19.53 -3.52
N PRO A 119 -1.04 19.43 -4.13
CA PRO A 119 -0.29 18.19 -4.15
C PRO A 119 0.09 17.75 -2.72
N PRO A 120 -0.05 16.46 -2.36
CA PRO A 120 0.25 15.96 -1.03
C PRO A 120 1.75 15.98 -0.74
N ASP A 121 2.08 16.10 0.55
CA ASP A 121 3.43 16.03 1.08
C ASP A 121 3.95 14.60 1.11
N LEU A 122 3.05 13.66 1.40
CA LEU A 122 3.36 12.27 1.61
C LEU A 122 2.29 11.36 1.02
N VAL A 123 2.73 10.30 0.37
CA VAL A 123 1.94 9.11 0.08
C VAL A 123 2.47 7.96 0.91
N TYR A 124 1.58 7.25 1.56
CA TYR A 124 1.87 6.01 2.28
C TYR A 124 1.22 4.85 1.56
N SER A 125 1.87 3.71 1.53
CA SER A 125 1.28 2.45 1.09
C SER A 125 1.94 1.27 1.79
N ARG A 126 1.12 0.37 2.33
CA ARG A 126 1.58 -0.84 3.01
C ARG A 126 0.79 -2.04 2.54
N TYR A 127 1.50 -3.08 2.10
CA TYR A 127 0.93 -4.36 1.66
C TYR A 127 -0.21 -4.20 0.65
N ALA A 128 0.02 -3.38 -0.37
CA ALA A 128 -1.01 -3.07 -1.36
C ALA A 128 -0.49 -3.02 -2.81
N LEU A 129 0.75 -2.57 -3.04
CA LEU A 129 1.27 -2.42 -4.39
C LEU A 129 1.50 -3.79 -5.08
N HIS A 130 1.77 -4.84 -4.30
CA HIS A 130 1.97 -6.21 -4.81
C HIS A 130 0.71 -6.79 -5.48
N HIS A 131 -0.48 -6.28 -5.23
CA HIS A 131 -1.68 -6.70 -5.97
C HIS A 131 -1.63 -6.32 -7.46
N LEU A 132 -0.78 -5.36 -7.85
CA LEU A 132 -0.63 -4.97 -9.24
C LEU A 132 0.47 -5.78 -9.94
N PRO A 133 0.25 -6.29 -11.17
CA PRO A 133 1.32 -6.77 -12.04
C PRO A 133 2.39 -5.69 -12.29
N ASP A 134 3.63 -6.08 -12.56
CA ASP A 134 4.79 -5.17 -12.65
C ASP A 134 4.60 -4.00 -13.61
N PHE A 135 3.99 -4.23 -14.78
CA PHE A 135 3.63 -3.15 -15.69
C PHE A 135 2.78 -2.08 -14.99
N TRP A 136 1.79 -2.51 -14.22
CA TRP A 136 0.88 -1.60 -13.53
C TRP A 136 1.50 -0.99 -12.27
N LYS A 137 2.46 -1.67 -11.62
CA LYS A 137 3.28 -1.06 -10.56
C LYS A 137 4.06 0.15 -11.09
N ALA A 138 4.69 0.01 -12.26
CA ALA A 138 5.41 1.13 -12.88
C ALA A 138 4.47 2.29 -13.22
N VAL A 139 3.26 2.01 -13.74
CA VAL A 139 2.24 3.03 -14.00
C VAL A 139 1.79 3.71 -12.70
N ALA A 140 1.52 2.93 -11.66
CA ALA A 140 1.12 3.41 -10.33
C ALA A 140 2.18 4.33 -9.71
N LEU A 141 3.45 3.90 -9.70
CA LEU A 141 4.57 4.72 -9.21
C LEU A 141 4.68 6.05 -9.99
N GLY A 142 4.53 6.01 -11.31
CA GLY A 142 4.50 7.23 -12.12
C GLY A 142 3.31 8.15 -11.80
N ARG A 143 2.14 7.61 -11.44
CA ARG A 143 0.96 8.40 -10.99
C ARG A 143 1.22 9.02 -9.62
N ILE A 144 1.73 8.26 -8.66
CA ILE A 144 2.10 8.74 -7.33
C ILE A 144 3.13 9.87 -7.44
N ARG A 145 4.15 9.69 -8.27
CA ARG A 145 5.18 10.73 -8.49
C ARG A 145 4.58 12.03 -9.01
N ARG A 146 3.63 11.97 -9.95
CA ARG A 146 2.95 13.18 -10.48
C ARG A 146 2.01 13.85 -9.49
N MET A 147 1.42 13.07 -8.58
CA MET A 147 0.53 13.56 -7.54
C MET A 147 1.29 14.30 -6.44
N LEU A 148 2.44 13.78 -6.02
CA LEU A 148 3.27 14.35 -4.97
C LEU A 148 3.85 15.72 -5.34
N ARG A 149 3.96 16.61 -4.34
CA ARG A 149 4.71 17.86 -4.52
C ARG A 149 6.19 17.59 -4.84
N PRO A 150 6.93 18.59 -5.35
CA PRO A 150 8.39 18.48 -5.46
C PRO A 150 9.00 18.14 -4.10
N ARG A 151 9.92 17.18 -4.08
CA ARG A 151 10.51 16.60 -2.85
C ARG A 151 9.51 15.92 -1.90
N GLY A 152 8.28 15.67 -2.35
CA GLY A 152 7.30 14.87 -1.61
C GLY A 152 7.79 13.43 -1.41
N ILE A 153 7.26 12.78 -0.39
CA ILE A 153 7.71 11.47 0.09
C ILE A 153 6.70 10.39 -0.32
N LEU A 154 7.20 9.28 -0.81
CA LEU A 154 6.48 8.01 -0.83
C LEU A 154 7.12 7.07 0.21
N ARG A 155 6.34 6.68 1.22
CA ARG A 155 6.68 5.59 2.12
C ARG A 155 5.99 4.33 1.62
N LEU A 156 6.78 3.38 1.15
CA LEU A 156 6.30 2.10 0.63
C LEU A 156 6.83 0.96 1.50
N TRP A 157 5.92 0.15 2.03
CA TRP A 157 6.24 -1.09 2.72
C TRP A 157 5.45 -2.22 2.07
N ASP A 158 6.15 -3.21 1.50
CA ASP A 158 5.47 -4.24 0.72
C ASP A 158 6.17 -5.60 0.78
N VAL A 159 5.47 -6.63 0.28
CA VAL A 159 6.04 -7.95 0.03
C VAL A 159 6.90 -7.86 -1.22
N VAL A 160 8.21 -7.88 -1.03
CA VAL A 160 9.22 -7.76 -2.09
C VAL A 160 10.37 -8.71 -1.79
N TYR A 161 10.67 -9.59 -2.72
CA TYR A 161 11.66 -10.64 -2.55
C TYR A 161 13.08 -10.11 -2.67
N HIS A 162 13.86 -10.22 -1.59
CA HIS A 162 15.25 -9.79 -1.52
C HIS A 162 16.19 -11.00 -1.45
N PHE A 163 16.12 -11.85 -2.47
CA PHE A 163 16.99 -13.01 -2.66
C PHE A 163 17.13 -13.32 -4.17
N PRO A 164 18.16 -14.11 -4.57
CA PRO A 164 18.32 -14.54 -5.96
C PRO A 164 17.16 -15.40 -6.45
N ALA A 165 16.83 -15.31 -7.74
CA ALA A 165 15.71 -16.05 -8.32
C ALA A 165 15.91 -17.57 -8.31
N ASP A 166 17.15 -18.04 -8.34
CA ASP A 166 17.49 -19.46 -8.26
C ASP A 166 17.34 -20.06 -6.85
N GLU A 167 17.22 -19.21 -5.81
CA GLU A 167 16.87 -19.64 -4.45
C GLU A 167 15.34 -19.64 -4.18
N ALA A 168 14.52 -19.16 -5.14
CA ALA A 168 13.13 -18.83 -4.87
C ALA A 168 12.30 -20.03 -4.38
N GLU A 169 12.44 -21.21 -4.99
CA GLU A 169 11.67 -22.40 -4.60
C GLU A 169 11.94 -22.78 -3.13
N ASP A 170 13.20 -22.84 -2.74
CA ASP A 170 13.61 -23.22 -1.38
C ASP A 170 13.17 -22.15 -0.36
N ARG A 171 13.34 -20.87 -0.70
CA ARG A 171 12.94 -19.75 0.17
C ARG A 171 11.45 -19.69 0.40
N ILE A 172 10.67 -19.83 -0.66
CA ILE A 172 9.20 -19.80 -0.59
C ILE A 172 8.69 -20.99 0.20
N GLU A 173 9.23 -22.20 -0.03
CA GLU A 173 8.84 -23.38 0.75
C GLU A 173 9.15 -23.21 2.25
N GLN A 174 10.32 -22.66 2.59
CA GLN A 174 10.66 -22.32 3.97
C GLN A 174 9.70 -21.30 4.55
N TRP A 175 9.35 -20.24 3.80
CA TRP A 175 8.40 -19.22 4.25
C TRP A 175 7.02 -19.80 4.50
N CYS A 176 6.49 -20.57 3.57
CA CYS A 176 5.22 -21.26 3.73
C CYS A 176 5.22 -22.23 4.92
N ALA A 177 6.36 -22.86 5.22
CA ALA A 177 6.51 -23.74 6.38
C ALA A 177 6.50 -23.00 7.74
N THR A 178 6.69 -21.68 7.76
CA THR A 178 6.56 -20.87 8.99
C THR A 178 5.12 -20.61 9.40
N GLY A 179 4.18 -20.77 8.45
CA GLY A 179 2.75 -20.56 8.70
C GLY A 179 2.20 -21.58 9.68
N PRO A 180 1.51 -21.14 10.76
CA PRO A 180 0.85 -22.07 11.68
C PRO A 180 -0.25 -22.86 10.97
N SER A 181 -0.48 -24.08 11.44
CA SER A 181 -1.59 -24.91 10.93
C SER A 181 -2.95 -24.36 11.35
N GLU A 182 -3.04 -23.69 12.52
CA GLU A 182 -4.23 -23.04 13.05
C GLU A 182 -3.86 -21.86 13.97
N GLY A 183 -4.66 -20.78 13.91
CA GLY A 183 -4.55 -19.63 14.84
C GLY A 183 -3.50 -18.59 14.43
N GLY A 184 -3.49 -17.45 15.05
CA GLY A 184 -2.67 -16.22 14.90
C GLY A 184 -1.57 -16.17 13.81
N GLY A 185 -1.64 -15.18 12.90
CA GLY A 185 -0.71 -15.01 11.79
C GLY A 185 -1.22 -15.60 10.46
N TRP A 186 -0.38 -15.56 9.44
CA TRP A 186 -0.67 -16.11 8.12
C TRP A 186 -0.46 -17.63 8.12
N THR A 187 -1.47 -18.37 7.74
CA THR A 187 -1.39 -19.82 7.59
C THR A 187 -0.58 -20.21 6.36
N ARG A 188 -0.08 -21.45 6.31
CA ARG A 188 0.59 -21.98 5.12
C ARG A 188 -0.24 -21.80 3.85
N ALA A 189 -1.55 -22.10 3.92
CA ALA A 189 -2.45 -21.99 2.77
C ALA A 189 -2.59 -20.55 2.27
N GLU A 190 -2.65 -19.57 3.17
CA GLU A 190 -2.69 -18.14 2.82
C GLU A 190 -1.37 -17.68 2.20
N LEU A 191 -0.22 -18.14 2.70
CA LEU A 191 1.10 -17.83 2.11
C LEU A 191 1.26 -18.45 0.71
N GLU A 192 0.81 -19.70 0.52
CA GLU A 192 0.81 -20.37 -0.79
C GLU A 192 -0.13 -19.64 -1.78
N GLU A 193 -1.30 -19.18 -1.32
CA GLU A 193 -2.24 -18.39 -2.12
C GLU A 193 -1.61 -17.06 -2.54
N HIS A 194 -0.96 -16.34 -1.60
CA HIS A 194 -0.24 -15.10 -1.87
C HIS A 194 0.80 -15.27 -2.98
N VAL A 195 1.68 -16.28 -2.86
CA VAL A 195 2.73 -16.52 -3.87
C VAL A 195 2.16 -16.86 -5.24
N ARG A 196 1.07 -17.65 -5.28
CA ARG A 196 0.46 -18.12 -6.52
C ARG A 196 -0.38 -17.08 -7.23
N ASP A 197 -1.15 -16.29 -6.47
CA ASP A 197 -2.24 -15.47 -7.01
C ASP A 197 -1.96 -13.97 -6.96
N GLU A 198 -0.96 -13.53 -6.18
CA GLU A 198 -0.57 -12.12 -6.08
C GLU A 198 0.71 -11.83 -6.88
N ASN A 199 0.99 -10.55 -7.06
CA ASN A 199 2.04 -10.10 -7.97
C ASN A 199 3.26 -9.56 -7.21
N SER A 200 3.66 -10.17 -6.09
CA SER A 200 4.90 -9.83 -5.41
C SER A 200 6.09 -10.02 -6.36
N THR A 201 7.07 -9.12 -6.29
CA THR A 201 8.18 -9.10 -7.22
C THR A 201 9.54 -8.99 -6.49
N PHE A 202 10.63 -9.13 -7.21
CA PHE A 202 11.97 -9.01 -6.65
C PHE A 202 12.42 -7.56 -6.51
N THR A 203 13.28 -7.29 -5.52
CA THR A 203 13.90 -5.97 -5.33
C THR A 203 14.63 -5.48 -6.58
N TRP A 204 15.34 -6.36 -7.27
CA TRP A 204 16.09 -6.03 -8.50
C TRP A 204 15.18 -5.74 -9.72
N LEU A 205 13.88 -5.98 -9.64
CA LEU A 205 12.86 -5.50 -10.59
C LEU A 205 12.22 -4.21 -10.10
N LEU A 206 11.81 -4.15 -8.83
CA LEU A 206 11.07 -3.00 -8.29
C LEU A 206 11.94 -1.76 -8.15
N GLU A 207 13.17 -1.88 -7.66
CA GLU A 207 14.04 -0.72 -7.43
C GLU A 207 14.40 0.04 -8.72
N PRO A 208 14.77 -0.62 -9.85
CA PRO A 208 14.89 0.06 -11.13
C PRO A 208 13.60 0.76 -11.59
N MET A 209 12.41 0.17 -11.36
CA MET A 209 11.14 0.83 -11.68
C MET A 209 10.95 2.10 -10.84
N ILE A 210 11.25 2.06 -9.53
CA ILE A 210 11.21 3.22 -8.63
C ILE A 210 12.11 4.33 -9.17
N LEU A 211 13.36 4.01 -9.51
CA LEU A 211 14.32 4.99 -10.03
C LEU A 211 13.89 5.58 -11.38
N GLN A 212 13.38 4.75 -12.29
CA GLN A 212 12.94 5.16 -13.63
C GLN A 212 11.67 6.01 -13.61
N THR A 213 10.82 5.84 -12.59
CA THR A 213 9.61 6.65 -12.43
C THR A 213 9.88 8.02 -11.79
N GLY A 214 11.13 8.35 -11.47
CA GLY A 214 11.57 9.66 -11.01
C GLY A 214 11.60 9.82 -9.49
N PHE A 215 11.70 8.71 -8.77
CA PHE A 215 12.02 8.71 -7.35
C PHE A 215 13.52 8.54 -7.08
N GLU A 216 13.94 9.00 -5.92
CA GLU A 216 15.20 8.70 -5.27
C GLU A 216 14.92 7.80 -4.07
N ILE A 217 15.68 6.73 -3.91
CA ILE A 217 15.62 5.88 -2.72
C ILE A 217 16.49 6.56 -1.64
N ARG A 218 15.86 7.14 -0.62
CA ARG A 218 16.56 7.79 0.50
C ARG A 218 16.96 6.82 1.57
N ASP A 219 16.10 5.83 1.81
CA ASP A 219 16.34 4.78 2.76
C ASP A 219 15.62 3.52 2.31
N VAL A 220 16.21 2.36 2.61
CA VAL A 220 15.61 1.05 2.36
C VAL A 220 16.04 0.08 3.45
N SER A 221 15.11 -0.73 3.91
CA SER A 221 15.39 -1.85 4.79
C SER A 221 14.64 -3.10 4.31
N TYR A 222 15.29 -4.25 4.45
CA TYR A 222 14.74 -5.55 4.11
C TYR A 222 14.54 -6.35 5.38
N SER A 223 13.51 -7.19 5.40
CA SER A 223 13.32 -8.15 6.49
C SER A 223 14.47 -9.18 6.48
N HIS A 224 14.74 -9.77 7.63
CA HIS A 224 15.81 -10.75 7.78
C HIS A 224 15.59 -11.99 6.90
N ASP A 225 14.34 -12.38 6.72
CA ASP A 225 13.93 -13.51 5.88
C ASP A 225 13.91 -13.17 4.38
N GLY A 226 14.02 -11.88 4.01
CA GLY A 226 14.07 -11.42 2.63
C GLY A 226 12.72 -11.33 1.91
N PHE A 227 11.59 -11.38 2.62
CA PHE A 227 10.25 -11.32 2.00
C PHE A 227 9.62 -9.93 1.99
N PHE A 228 10.12 -9.01 2.80
CA PHE A 228 9.55 -7.67 2.94
C PHE A 228 10.59 -6.59 2.74
N ALA A 229 10.17 -5.49 2.12
CA ALA A 229 10.99 -4.30 1.98
C ALA A 229 10.24 -3.04 2.41
N LYS A 230 10.94 -2.13 3.08
CA LYS A 230 10.45 -0.80 3.47
C LYS A 230 11.30 0.25 2.79
N TYR A 231 10.68 1.09 1.99
CA TYR A 231 11.34 2.17 1.25
C TYR A 231 10.90 3.54 1.77
N LEU A 232 11.84 4.46 1.89
CA LEU A 232 11.59 5.89 2.00
C LEU A 232 12.06 6.55 0.71
N LEU A 233 11.14 6.97 -0.11
CA LEU A 233 11.38 7.49 -1.45
C LEU A 233 11.07 8.98 -1.50
N ALA A 234 11.86 9.75 -2.26
CA ALA A 234 11.58 11.16 -2.50
C ALA A 234 11.43 11.44 -3.99
N VAL A 235 10.54 12.37 -4.35
CA VAL A 235 10.45 12.91 -5.71
C VAL A 235 11.73 13.68 -6.02
N ARG A 236 12.39 13.30 -7.14
CA ARG A 236 13.55 14.03 -7.70
C ARG A 236 13.19 15.41 -8.21
#